data_918a9413612d1d04a8e2262950c1f253
#
_entry.id   918a9413612d1d04a8e2262950c1f253
#
_cell.length_a   1.000
_cell.length_b   1.000
_cell.length_c   1.000
_cell.angle_alpha   90.00
_cell.angle_beta   90.00
_cell.angle_gamma   90.00
#
_symmetry.space_group_name_H-M   'P 1'
#
loop_
_entity.id
_entity.type
_entity.pdbx_description
1 polymer ?
#
loop_
_entity_poly.entity_id
_entity_poly.type
_entity_poly.pdbx_seq_one_letter_code
_entity_poly.pdbx_strand_id
1 'polypeptide(L)'
;MLGLEAVRLTLHWLDGRGEPSPLLEAVYAHFDRDLNRLVVWANQANATQFAQIAPIVIEQVKRQTPLAVTLIQQAAREIDRLAAALAAQSIDKALPCSLLGGLAQFIEPWLGEPLRRRLVPCKLDAVHGAVLMIRKAVQNQPMAESTEK
;
A
#
# COMPACT_ATOMS: atom_id res chain seq x y z
N MET A 1 -5.50 0.45 0.73
CA MET A 1 -6.31 1.50 0.09
C MET A 1 -6.83 1.08 -1.26
N LEU A 2 -5.99 0.66 -2.25
CA LEU A 2 -6.46 0.26 -3.61
C LEU A 2 -7.58 -0.77 -3.59
N GLY A 3 -7.43 -1.85 -2.82
CA GLY A 3 -8.44 -2.91 -2.77
C GLY A 3 -9.76 -2.46 -2.13
N LEU A 4 -9.71 -1.66 -1.07
CA LEU A 4 -10.91 -1.10 -0.45
C LEU A 4 -11.71 -0.26 -1.46
N GLU A 5 -11.02 0.62 -2.20
CA GLU A 5 -11.66 1.49 -3.18
C GLU A 5 -12.24 0.69 -4.35
N ALA A 6 -11.53 -0.34 -4.83
CA ALA A 6 -12.04 -1.22 -5.87
C ALA A 6 -13.31 -1.95 -5.43
N VAL A 7 -13.35 -2.49 -4.20
CA VAL A 7 -14.55 -3.13 -3.64
C VAL A 7 -15.70 -2.14 -3.48
N ARG A 8 -15.43 -0.93 -2.96
CA ARG A 8 -16.44 0.12 -2.80
C ARG A 8 -17.07 0.50 -4.14
N LEU A 9 -16.25 0.70 -5.17
CA LEU A 9 -16.73 1.02 -6.52
C LEU A 9 -17.50 -0.14 -7.16
N THR A 10 -17.10 -1.39 -6.88
CA THR A 10 -17.85 -2.57 -7.33
C THR A 10 -19.25 -2.60 -6.73
N LEU A 11 -19.39 -2.33 -5.43
CA LEU A 11 -20.69 -2.23 -4.78
C LEU A 11 -21.53 -1.07 -5.35
N HIS A 12 -20.92 0.09 -5.62
CA HIS A 12 -21.61 1.22 -6.25
C HIS A 12 -22.12 0.88 -7.66
N TRP A 13 -21.34 0.14 -8.44
CA TRP A 13 -21.78 -0.31 -9.76
C TRP A 13 -22.95 -1.28 -9.65
N LEU A 14 -22.86 -2.27 -8.76
CA LEU A 14 -23.90 -3.30 -8.59
C LEU A 14 -25.23 -2.75 -8.06
N ASP A 15 -25.22 -1.63 -7.34
CA ASP A 15 -26.43 -0.94 -6.87
C ASP A 15 -26.91 0.18 -7.82
N GLY A 16 -26.31 0.29 -9.02
CA GLY A 16 -26.73 1.24 -10.06
C GLY A 16 -26.19 2.67 -9.92
N ARG A 17 -25.23 2.92 -8.99
CA ARG A 17 -24.60 4.24 -8.79
C ARG A 17 -23.29 4.40 -9.56
N GLY A 18 -22.87 3.44 -10.35
CA GLY A 18 -21.62 3.45 -11.08
C GLY A 18 -21.74 2.81 -12.45
N GLU A 19 -20.77 3.11 -13.31
CA GLU A 19 -20.67 2.53 -14.65
C GLU A 19 -19.90 1.21 -14.62
N PRO A 20 -20.23 0.25 -15.49
CA PRO A 20 -19.50 -1.02 -15.61
C PRO A 20 -18.04 -0.77 -16.03
N SER A 21 -17.14 -1.61 -15.53
CA SER A 21 -15.72 -1.57 -15.88
C SER A 21 -15.10 -2.95 -15.77
N PRO A 22 -14.11 -3.31 -16.62
CA PRO A 22 -13.38 -4.57 -16.49
C PRO A 22 -12.76 -4.79 -15.11
N LEU A 23 -12.37 -3.73 -14.41
CA LEU A 23 -11.90 -3.82 -13.03
C LEU A 23 -13.01 -4.30 -12.09
N LEU A 24 -14.19 -3.68 -12.17
CA LEU A 24 -15.31 -3.99 -11.28
C LEU A 24 -15.83 -5.41 -11.53
N GLU A 25 -15.89 -5.82 -12.79
CA GLU A 25 -16.19 -7.20 -13.19
C GLU A 25 -15.18 -8.20 -12.62
N ALA A 26 -13.88 -7.89 -12.67
CA ALA A 26 -12.83 -8.75 -12.14
C ALA A 26 -12.92 -8.88 -10.61
N VAL A 27 -13.22 -7.80 -9.90
CA VAL A 27 -13.47 -7.82 -8.46
C VAL A 27 -14.71 -8.63 -8.14
N TYR A 28 -15.81 -8.43 -8.85
CA TYR A 28 -17.05 -9.18 -8.63
C TYR A 28 -16.89 -10.67 -8.92
N ALA A 29 -16.15 -11.02 -10.00
CA ALA A 29 -15.82 -12.40 -10.31
C ALA A 29 -14.99 -13.09 -9.21
N HIS A 30 -14.13 -12.36 -8.50
CA HIS A 30 -13.38 -12.88 -7.34
C HIS A 30 -14.29 -13.37 -6.20
N PHE A 31 -15.51 -12.85 -6.12
CA PHE A 31 -16.57 -13.27 -5.19
C PHE A 31 -17.62 -14.18 -5.84
N ASP A 32 -17.26 -14.91 -6.89
CA ASP A 32 -18.13 -15.83 -7.64
C ASP A 32 -19.40 -15.14 -8.22
N ARG A 33 -19.35 -13.82 -8.41
CA ARG A 33 -20.49 -12.97 -8.81
C ARG A 33 -21.69 -13.08 -7.84
N ASP A 34 -21.41 -13.29 -6.57
CA ASP A 34 -22.40 -13.32 -5.49
C ASP A 34 -22.35 -12.01 -4.71
N LEU A 35 -23.40 -11.19 -4.86
CA LEU A 35 -23.51 -9.90 -4.18
C LEU A 35 -23.58 -10.07 -2.66
N ASN A 36 -24.28 -11.07 -2.14
CA ASN A 36 -24.40 -11.30 -0.71
C ASN A 36 -23.03 -11.65 -0.11
N ARG A 37 -22.27 -12.52 -0.79
CA ARG A 37 -20.91 -12.89 -0.39
C ARG A 37 -20.00 -11.67 -0.35
N LEU A 38 -20.03 -10.83 -1.39
CA LEU A 38 -19.25 -9.60 -1.46
C LEU A 38 -19.60 -8.64 -0.32
N VAL A 39 -20.89 -8.41 -0.07
CA VAL A 39 -21.37 -7.50 1.00
C VAL A 39 -20.98 -8.01 2.38
N VAL A 40 -21.21 -9.30 2.68
CA VAL A 40 -20.82 -9.90 3.97
C VAL A 40 -19.33 -9.80 4.18
N TRP A 41 -18.54 -10.14 3.16
CA TRP A 41 -17.09 -10.03 3.23
C TRP A 41 -16.64 -8.59 3.44
N ALA A 42 -17.16 -7.62 2.68
CA ALA A 42 -16.77 -6.21 2.78
C ALA A 42 -17.05 -5.59 4.16
N ASN A 43 -18.15 -6.01 4.82
CA ASN A 43 -18.51 -5.56 6.16
C ASN A 43 -17.60 -6.11 7.27
N GLN A 44 -16.93 -7.24 7.04
CA GLN A 44 -16.08 -7.90 8.03
C GLN A 44 -14.59 -7.73 7.73
N ALA A 45 -14.24 -7.33 6.50
CA ALA A 45 -12.88 -7.27 6.03
C ALA A 45 -12.07 -6.18 6.75
N ASN A 46 -10.88 -6.57 7.19
CA ASN A 46 -9.87 -5.66 7.72
C ASN A 46 -8.92 -5.17 6.60
N ALA A 47 -7.99 -4.29 6.96
CA ALA A 47 -7.03 -3.70 6.00
C ALA A 47 -6.20 -4.75 5.25
N THR A 48 -5.82 -5.84 5.93
CA THR A 48 -5.04 -6.94 5.32
C THR A 48 -5.87 -7.69 4.27
N GLN A 49 -7.14 -7.95 4.56
CA GLN A 49 -8.05 -8.60 3.64
C GLN A 49 -8.32 -7.73 2.41
N PHE A 50 -8.58 -6.43 2.59
CA PHE A 50 -8.68 -5.50 1.45
C PHE A 50 -7.38 -5.44 0.61
N ALA A 51 -6.21 -5.58 1.23
CA ALA A 51 -4.94 -5.63 0.50
C ALA A 51 -4.84 -6.85 -0.45
N GLN A 52 -5.55 -7.95 -0.17
CA GLN A 52 -5.61 -9.13 -1.03
C GLN A 52 -6.32 -8.87 -2.38
N ILE A 53 -7.11 -7.81 -2.48
CA ILE A 53 -7.76 -7.38 -3.73
C ILE A 53 -6.80 -6.55 -4.61
N ALA A 54 -5.73 -5.99 -4.04
CA ALA A 54 -4.80 -5.14 -4.79
C ALA A 54 -4.17 -5.82 -6.03
N PRO A 55 -3.82 -7.11 -6.04
CA PRO A 55 -3.34 -7.79 -7.25
C PRO A 55 -4.32 -7.71 -8.44
N ILE A 56 -5.63 -7.76 -8.19
CA ILE A 56 -6.66 -7.61 -9.23
C ILE A 56 -6.57 -6.22 -9.85
N VAL A 57 -6.44 -5.18 -9.02
CA VAL A 57 -6.28 -3.80 -9.49
C VAL A 57 -5.01 -3.66 -10.32
N ILE A 58 -3.88 -4.20 -9.85
CA ILE A 58 -2.59 -4.13 -10.56
C ILE A 58 -2.65 -4.84 -11.92
N GLU A 59 -3.31 -6.00 -11.99
CA GLU A 59 -3.50 -6.70 -13.27
C GLU A 59 -4.30 -5.85 -14.26
N GLN A 60 -5.34 -5.15 -13.79
CA GLN A 60 -6.12 -4.24 -14.62
C GLN A 60 -5.35 -2.95 -15.00
N VAL A 61 -4.43 -2.49 -14.14
CA VAL A 61 -3.49 -1.42 -14.49
C VAL A 61 -2.57 -1.85 -15.65
N LYS A 62 -2.02 -3.06 -15.62
CA LYS A 62 -1.20 -3.61 -16.71
C LYS A 62 -1.98 -3.68 -18.03
N ARG A 63 -3.28 -3.96 -17.97
CA ARG A 63 -4.19 -3.96 -19.12
C ARG A 63 -4.65 -2.56 -19.55
N GLN A 64 -4.16 -1.52 -18.88
CA GLN A 64 -4.53 -0.12 -19.13
C GLN A 64 -6.03 0.14 -19.00
N THR A 65 -6.71 -0.60 -18.12
CA THR A 65 -8.13 -0.33 -17.82
C THR A 65 -8.28 1.07 -17.22
N PRO A 66 -9.08 1.98 -17.78
CA PRO A 66 -9.12 3.39 -17.38
C PRO A 66 -9.38 3.60 -15.88
N LEU A 67 -10.34 2.86 -15.32
CA LEU A 67 -10.67 2.96 -13.88
C LEU A 67 -9.52 2.50 -13.00
N ALA A 68 -8.82 1.42 -13.36
CA ALA A 68 -7.68 0.93 -12.59
C ALA A 68 -6.49 1.90 -12.65
N VAL A 69 -6.24 2.50 -13.82
CA VAL A 69 -5.24 3.57 -13.99
C VAL A 69 -5.59 4.78 -13.12
N THR A 70 -6.84 5.19 -13.11
CA THR A 70 -7.30 6.29 -12.24
C THR A 70 -7.03 5.98 -10.76
N LEU A 71 -7.32 4.76 -10.31
CA LEU A 71 -7.12 4.36 -8.91
C LEU A 71 -5.63 4.36 -8.51
N ILE A 72 -4.75 3.82 -9.36
CA ILE A 72 -3.33 3.80 -9.02
C ILE A 72 -2.73 5.22 -9.03
N GLN A 73 -3.18 6.09 -9.93
CA GLN A 73 -2.78 7.49 -9.94
C GLN A 73 -3.28 8.25 -8.70
N GLN A 74 -4.49 7.96 -8.21
CA GLN A 74 -4.98 8.53 -6.96
C GLN A 74 -4.12 8.08 -5.78
N ALA A 75 -3.79 6.78 -5.71
CA ALA A 75 -2.93 6.25 -4.66
C ALA A 75 -1.53 6.88 -4.70
N ALA A 76 -0.96 7.06 -5.89
CA ALA A 76 0.34 7.73 -6.06
C ALA A 76 0.30 9.19 -5.56
N ARG A 77 -0.76 9.93 -5.90
CA ARG A 77 -0.94 11.31 -5.40
C ARG A 77 -1.03 11.38 -3.87
N GLU A 78 -1.66 10.42 -3.21
CA GLU A 78 -1.70 10.39 -1.73
C GLU A 78 -0.30 10.12 -1.14
N ILE A 79 0.50 9.28 -1.77
CA ILE A 79 1.90 9.05 -1.36
C ILE A 79 2.73 10.32 -1.57
N ASP A 80 2.56 11.03 -2.69
CA ASP A 80 3.24 12.29 -2.95
C ASP A 80 2.88 13.36 -1.91
N ARG A 81 1.60 13.47 -1.53
CA ARG A 81 1.13 14.38 -0.46
C ARG A 81 1.75 14.03 0.89
N LEU A 82 1.80 12.74 1.24
CA LEU A 82 2.43 12.28 2.47
C LEU A 82 3.92 12.62 2.47
N ALA A 83 4.63 12.34 1.40
CA ALA A 83 6.05 12.64 1.26
C ALA A 83 6.33 14.14 1.34
N ALA A 84 5.47 14.98 0.76
CA ALA A 84 5.57 16.45 0.84
C ALA A 84 5.32 16.93 2.28
N ALA A 85 4.32 16.40 2.99
CA ALA A 85 4.03 16.74 4.37
C ALA A 85 5.20 16.38 5.31
N LEU A 86 5.79 15.19 5.13
CA LEU A 86 6.97 14.75 5.89
C LEU A 86 8.18 15.66 5.61
N ALA A 87 8.41 16.02 4.35
CA ALA A 87 9.49 16.92 3.99
C ALA A 87 9.31 18.33 4.59
N ALA A 88 8.08 18.81 4.68
CA ALA A 88 7.77 20.13 5.28
C ALA A 88 8.09 20.17 6.80
N GLN A 89 7.96 19.02 7.48
CA GLN A 89 8.27 18.90 8.92
C GLN A 89 9.73 18.55 9.20
N SER A 90 10.49 18.16 8.19
CA SER A 90 11.90 17.79 8.34
C SER A 90 12.81 19.00 8.27
N ILE A 91 13.86 19.01 9.10
CA ILE A 91 14.94 20.02 9.05
C ILE A 91 15.66 19.91 7.68
N ASP A 92 15.92 18.70 7.22
CA ASP A 92 16.50 18.44 5.90
C ASP A 92 15.39 18.01 4.93
N LYS A 93 14.99 18.94 4.06
CA LYS A 93 13.97 18.70 3.02
C LYS A 93 14.41 17.75 1.92
N ALA A 94 15.71 17.47 1.83
CA ALA A 94 16.31 16.60 0.80
C ALA A 94 16.55 15.17 1.27
N LEU A 95 16.04 14.78 2.45
CA LEU A 95 16.19 13.42 2.97
C LEU A 95 15.77 12.37 1.92
N PRO A 96 16.61 11.34 1.71
CA PRO A 96 16.26 10.24 0.81
C PRO A 96 15.04 9.48 1.35
N CYS A 97 14.27 8.92 0.43
CA CYS A 97 13.09 8.12 0.73
C CYS A 97 13.25 6.71 0.13
N SER A 98 12.67 5.71 0.76
CA SER A 98 12.56 4.37 0.18
C SER A 98 11.12 3.91 0.23
N LEU A 99 10.67 3.24 -0.83
CA LEU A 99 9.38 2.58 -0.88
C LEU A 99 9.55 1.14 -0.39
N LEU A 100 8.69 0.73 0.53
CA LEU A 100 8.66 -0.62 1.06
C LEU A 100 7.29 -1.28 0.83
N GLY A 101 7.30 -2.59 0.63
CA GLY A 101 6.09 -3.39 0.47
C GLY A 101 5.84 -3.86 -0.96
N GLY A 102 4.93 -4.84 -1.11
CA GLY A 102 4.68 -5.53 -2.38
C GLY A 102 4.12 -4.66 -3.50
N LEU A 103 3.57 -3.48 -3.19
CA LEU A 103 3.04 -2.55 -4.20
C LEU A 103 4.07 -1.52 -4.67
N ALA A 104 5.24 -1.42 -4.02
CA ALA A 104 6.23 -0.37 -4.29
C ALA A 104 6.61 -0.31 -5.79
N GLN A 105 6.99 -1.43 -6.38
CA GLN A 105 7.39 -1.53 -7.79
C GLN A 105 6.28 -1.14 -8.79
N PHE A 106 5.01 -1.28 -8.39
CA PHE A 106 3.87 -0.98 -9.28
C PHE A 106 3.42 0.47 -9.18
N ILE A 107 3.65 1.11 -8.02
CA ILE A 107 3.22 2.50 -7.80
C ILE A 107 4.32 3.51 -8.13
N GLU A 108 5.59 3.12 -8.02
CA GLU A 108 6.75 3.99 -8.29
C GLU A 108 6.67 4.72 -9.65
N PRO A 109 6.28 4.08 -10.77
CA PRO A 109 6.16 4.76 -12.07
C PRO A 109 5.11 5.89 -12.10
N TRP A 110 4.17 5.90 -11.15
CA TRP A 110 3.07 6.85 -11.06
C TRP A 110 3.31 8.00 -10.09
N LEU A 111 4.40 7.96 -9.34
CA LEU A 111 4.77 9.01 -8.38
C LEU A 111 5.24 10.28 -9.09
N GLY A 112 5.02 11.41 -8.44
CA GLY A 112 5.48 12.70 -8.90
C GLY A 112 6.99 12.82 -8.88
N GLU A 113 7.52 13.63 -9.80
CA GLU A 113 8.97 13.87 -9.97
C GLU A 113 9.68 14.32 -8.67
N PRO A 114 9.10 15.20 -7.82
CA PRO A 114 9.76 15.62 -6.59
C PRO A 114 10.07 14.47 -5.62
N LEU A 115 9.17 13.48 -5.51
CA LEU A 115 9.40 12.30 -4.70
C LEU A 115 10.34 11.32 -5.40
N ARG A 116 10.15 11.07 -6.70
CA ARG A 116 10.97 10.13 -7.47
C ARG A 116 12.46 10.46 -7.42
N ARG A 117 12.82 11.74 -7.46
CA ARG A 117 14.23 12.19 -7.34
C ARG A 117 14.85 11.87 -5.98
N ARG A 118 14.04 11.66 -4.96
CA ARG A 118 14.49 11.35 -3.59
C ARG A 118 14.48 9.86 -3.30
N LEU A 119 13.93 9.05 -4.22
CA LEU A 119 13.87 7.61 -4.02
C LEU A 119 15.26 7.00 -4.11
N VAL A 120 15.57 6.19 -3.11
CA VAL A 120 16.77 5.36 -3.06
C VAL A 120 16.36 3.91 -2.83
N PRO A 121 17.07 2.95 -3.42
CA PRO A 121 16.82 1.54 -3.17
C PRO A 121 16.94 1.22 -1.68
N CYS A 122 15.99 0.42 -1.16
CA CYS A 122 16.12 -0.11 0.19
C CYS A 122 17.29 -1.11 0.22
N LYS A 123 18.23 -0.93 1.14
CA LYS A 123 19.40 -1.82 1.25
C LYS A 123 19.04 -3.17 1.84
N LEU A 124 18.04 -3.21 2.74
CA LEU A 124 17.58 -4.40 3.44
C LEU A 124 16.07 -4.30 3.65
N ASP A 125 15.42 -5.45 3.80
CA ASP A 125 13.99 -5.49 4.12
C ASP A 125 13.71 -5.14 5.60
N ALA A 126 12.42 -5.04 5.95
CA ALA A 126 12.00 -4.69 7.30
C ALA A 126 12.44 -5.73 8.35
N VAL A 127 12.58 -7.00 7.96
CA VAL A 127 13.03 -8.08 8.84
C VAL A 127 14.49 -7.88 9.24
N HIS A 128 15.36 -7.59 8.26
CA HIS A 128 16.75 -7.26 8.53
C HIS A 128 16.89 -6.01 9.40
N GLY A 129 16.06 -4.98 9.15
CA GLY A 129 16.01 -3.77 9.97
C GLY A 129 15.66 -4.09 11.43
N ALA A 130 14.66 -4.92 11.67
CA ALA A 130 14.27 -5.35 13.02
C ALA A 130 15.39 -6.13 13.71
N VAL A 131 16.06 -7.05 13.02
CA VAL A 131 17.20 -7.80 13.57
C VAL A 131 18.35 -6.87 13.95
N LEU A 132 18.67 -5.87 13.11
CA LEU A 132 19.69 -4.88 13.43
C LEU A 132 19.34 -4.05 14.67
N MET A 133 18.07 -3.65 14.82
CA MET A 133 17.61 -2.93 16.01
C MET A 133 17.74 -3.77 17.27
N ILE A 134 17.34 -5.04 17.24
CA ILE A 134 17.48 -5.97 18.37
C ILE A 134 18.96 -6.16 18.75
N ARG A 135 19.82 -6.40 17.76
CA ARG A 135 21.27 -6.53 18.00
C ARG A 135 21.85 -5.31 18.70
N LYS A 136 21.48 -4.10 18.22
CA LYS A 136 21.94 -2.85 18.81
C LYS A 136 21.42 -2.65 20.24
N ALA A 137 20.17 -3.02 20.51
CA ALA A 137 19.57 -2.96 21.83
C ALA A 137 20.29 -3.89 22.83
N VAL A 138 20.58 -5.13 22.42
CA VAL A 138 21.30 -6.12 23.25
C VAL A 138 22.75 -5.67 23.52
N GLN A 139 23.45 -5.13 22.54
CA GLN A 139 24.82 -4.63 22.71
C GLN A 139 24.92 -3.42 23.64
N ASN A 140 23.84 -2.61 23.73
CA ASN A 140 23.79 -1.43 24.58
C ASN A 140 23.20 -1.69 25.97
N GLN A 141 22.81 -2.93 26.31
CA GLN A 141 22.47 -3.29 27.70
C GLN A 141 23.76 -3.40 28.52
N PRO A 142 23.94 -2.59 29.60
CA PRO A 142 25.03 -2.79 30.52
C PRO A 142 24.88 -4.18 31.16
N MET A 143 25.92 -4.96 31.15
CA MET A 143 25.99 -6.24 31.90
C MET A 143 25.59 -5.94 33.35
N ALA A 144 24.43 -6.47 33.78
CA ALA A 144 24.09 -6.46 35.19
C ALA A 144 25.20 -7.21 35.94
N GLU A 145 25.94 -6.48 36.74
CA GLU A 145 26.95 -7.07 37.65
C GLU A 145 26.24 -8.10 38.54
N SER A 146 26.61 -9.36 38.35
CA SER A 146 26.25 -10.43 39.24
C SER A 146 26.94 -10.16 40.58
N THR A 147 26.25 -9.49 41.49
CA THR A 147 26.70 -9.39 42.88
C THR A 147 26.31 -10.70 43.58
N GLU A 148 27.17 -11.71 43.47
CA GLU A 148 27.18 -12.81 44.45
C GLU A 148 27.70 -12.26 45.76
N LYS A 149 26.87 -12.38 46.76
CA LYS A 149 27.29 -12.41 48.19
C LYS A 149 26.76 -13.68 48.80
#